data_077d4ed281392570de699ab2468cc34f
#
_entry.id   077d4ed281392570de699ab2468cc34f
#
_cell.length_a   1.000
_cell.length_b   1.000
_cell.length_c   1.000
_cell.angle_alpha   90.00
_cell.angle_beta   90.00
_cell.angle_gamma   90.00
#
_symmetry.space_group_name_H-M   'P 1'
#
loop_
_entity.id
_entity.type
_entity.pdbx_description
1 polymer ?
#
loop_
_entity_poly.entity_id
_entity_poly.type
_entity_poly.pdbx_seq_one_letter_code
_entity_poly.pdbx_strand_id
1 'polypeptide(L)'
;EFDGLYWHSDKYLNTSYHLDKTKSCNEVGYRLIHIFEDEWINKKEIVKSRILNVLNLSFNKIYARKTTIREVNSKEATKFLEENHIQGKIGAKIRLGLYYNGDLVSLMIFGSLRKKLGSKSKEGDWELLRFCNKLNTSVVGGASKLLKYFEENYKPSSLISYADRRWSEGQLYNKLNFTFLAETPSNYFYISGYKRLNRFNFRKDILVSKGFDKNKTEKEITKELGYN
;
A
#
# COMPACT_ATOMS: atom_id res chain seq x y z
N GLU A 1 17.41 4.40 -0.03
CA GLU A 1 17.98 3.66 -1.16
C GLU A 1 17.12 3.84 -2.40
N PHE A 2 17.76 3.97 -3.56
CA PHE A 2 17.10 3.97 -4.85
C PHE A 2 17.36 2.62 -5.53
N ASP A 3 16.27 1.89 -5.81
CA ASP A 3 16.33 0.52 -6.30
C ASP A 3 16.02 0.50 -7.80
N GLY A 4 17.07 0.47 -8.64
CA GLY A 4 16.95 0.28 -10.08
C GLY A 4 16.40 -1.10 -10.41
N LEU A 5 15.32 -1.20 -11.19
CA LEU A 5 14.59 -2.45 -11.41
C LEU A 5 15.43 -3.57 -12.00
N TYR A 6 16.32 -3.23 -12.92
CA TYR A 6 17.18 -4.21 -13.55
C TYR A 6 18.17 -4.84 -12.56
N TRP A 7 18.92 -4.01 -11.82
CA TRP A 7 19.97 -4.46 -10.91
C TRP A 7 19.44 -5.06 -9.61
N HIS A 8 18.19 -4.74 -9.23
CA HIS A 8 17.51 -5.28 -8.05
C HIS A 8 16.57 -6.44 -8.39
N SER A 9 16.72 -7.07 -9.57
CA SER A 9 15.99 -8.27 -9.96
C SER A 9 16.62 -9.54 -9.39
N ASP A 10 15.89 -10.67 -9.42
CA ASP A 10 16.38 -11.98 -8.97
C ASP A 10 17.52 -12.54 -9.85
N LYS A 11 17.82 -11.88 -10.94
CA LYS A 11 19.00 -12.15 -11.77
C LYS A 11 20.32 -11.80 -11.06
N TYR A 12 20.31 -10.79 -10.20
CA TYR A 12 21.51 -10.25 -9.54
C TYR A 12 21.47 -10.35 -8.03
N LEU A 13 20.27 -10.30 -7.42
CA LEU A 13 20.09 -10.27 -5.98
C LEU A 13 19.18 -11.42 -5.53
N ASN A 14 19.38 -11.89 -4.30
CA ASN A 14 18.49 -12.87 -3.71
C ASN A 14 17.13 -12.24 -3.34
N THR A 15 16.13 -13.08 -3.17
CA THR A 15 14.75 -12.64 -2.88
C THR A 15 14.57 -11.96 -1.52
N SER A 16 15.50 -12.13 -0.59
CA SER A 16 15.49 -11.52 0.75
C SER A 16 16.28 -10.21 0.84
N TYR A 17 17.07 -9.85 -0.18
CA TYR A 17 18.03 -8.74 -0.16
C TYR A 17 17.48 -7.45 0.47
N HIS A 18 16.36 -6.93 -0.01
CA HIS A 18 15.79 -5.68 0.51
C HIS A 18 15.32 -5.81 1.96
N LEU A 19 14.79 -6.98 2.33
CA LEU A 19 14.36 -7.25 3.69
C LEU A 19 15.55 -7.35 4.65
N ASP A 20 16.60 -8.08 4.26
CA ASP A 20 17.80 -8.28 5.07
C ASP A 20 18.53 -6.95 5.27
N LYS A 21 18.68 -6.16 4.20
CA LYS A 21 19.26 -4.81 4.30
C LYS A 21 18.46 -3.88 5.20
N THR A 22 17.11 -3.92 5.10
CA THR A 22 16.25 -3.14 6.00
C THR A 22 16.46 -3.54 7.46
N LYS A 23 16.53 -4.85 7.75
CA LYS A 23 16.76 -5.35 9.11
C LYS A 23 18.13 -4.89 9.64
N SER A 24 19.19 -5.07 8.86
CA SER A 24 20.55 -4.65 9.27
C SER A 24 20.64 -3.14 9.52
N CYS A 25 19.98 -2.31 8.71
CA CYS A 25 19.91 -0.87 8.99
C CYS A 25 19.18 -0.56 10.31
N ASN A 26 18.07 -1.24 10.56
CA ASN A 26 17.28 -1.05 11.77
C ASN A 26 18.06 -1.46 13.04
N GLU A 27 18.84 -2.55 12.98
CA GLU A 27 19.69 -3.05 14.09
C GLU A 27 20.71 -2.00 14.53
N VAL A 28 21.18 -1.16 13.61
CA VAL A 28 22.13 -0.08 13.91
C VAL A 28 21.44 1.29 14.07
N GLY A 29 20.10 1.30 14.21
CA GLY A 29 19.30 2.50 14.50
C GLY A 29 18.99 3.38 13.30
N TYR A 30 19.24 2.94 12.07
CA TYR A 30 18.91 3.68 10.86
C TYR A 30 17.63 3.15 10.23
N ARG A 31 16.75 4.05 9.85
CA ARG A 31 15.56 3.74 9.07
C ARG A 31 15.90 3.75 7.58
N LEU A 32 15.80 2.59 6.92
CA LEU A 32 15.97 2.48 5.48
C LEU A 32 14.61 2.61 4.76
N ILE A 33 14.57 3.41 3.72
CA ILE A 33 13.42 3.54 2.82
C ILE A 33 13.85 3.09 1.43
N HIS A 34 13.10 2.17 0.84
CA HIS A 34 13.31 1.69 -0.52
C HIS A 34 12.41 2.43 -1.51
N ILE A 35 13.03 3.08 -2.49
CA ILE A 35 12.35 3.79 -3.57
C ILE A 35 12.67 3.08 -4.87
N PHE A 36 11.70 2.41 -5.46
CA PHE A 36 11.89 1.75 -6.74
C PHE A 36 11.87 2.75 -7.91
N GLU A 37 12.66 2.44 -8.92
CA GLU A 37 12.83 3.26 -10.12
C GLU A 37 11.49 3.64 -10.78
N ASP A 38 10.56 2.70 -10.93
CA ASP A 38 9.24 2.94 -11.52
C ASP A 38 8.37 3.88 -10.66
N GLU A 39 8.53 3.87 -9.34
CA GLU A 39 7.86 4.82 -8.44
C GLU A 39 8.42 6.23 -8.62
N TRP A 40 9.73 6.35 -8.77
CA TRP A 40 10.36 7.64 -9.04
C TRP A 40 10.00 8.21 -10.41
N ILE A 41 9.96 7.37 -11.44
CA ILE A 41 9.59 7.80 -12.79
C ILE A 41 8.11 8.20 -12.87
N ASN A 42 7.20 7.38 -12.33
CA ASN A 42 5.76 7.53 -12.57
C ASN A 42 5.01 8.25 -11.45
N LYS A 43 5.59 8.32 -10.21
CA LYS A 43 4.93 8.85 -9.00
C LYS A 43 5.85 9.76 -8.18
N LYS A 44 6.72 10.48 -8.85
CA LYS A 44 7.78 11.31 -8.24
C LYS A 44 7.25 12.24 -7.15
N GLU A 45 6.15 12.93 -7.40
CA GLU A 45 5.59 13.89 -6.44
C GLU A 45 5.01 13.19 -5.19
N ILE A 46 4.46 11.98 -5.36
CA ILE A 46 4.01 11.16 -4.22
C ILE A 46 5.22 10.72 -3.38
N VAL A 47 6.29 10.26 -4.04
CA VAL A 47 7.54 9.84 -3.35
C VAL A 47 8.12 11.01 -2.56
N LYS A 48 8.27 12.19 -3.19
CA LYS A 48 8.77 13.39 -2.52
C LYS A 48 7.92 13.78 -1.31
N SER A 49 6.60 13.84 -1.49
CA SER A 49 5.67 14.16 -0.41
C SER A 49 5.77 13.18 0.76
N ARG A 50 5.95 11.89 0.50
CA ARG A 50 6.15 10.87 1.54
C ARG A 50 7.48 11.06 2.28
N ILE A 51 8.57 11.36 1.56
CA ILE A 51 9.88 11.66 2.17
C ILE A 51 9.77 12.88 3.09
N LEU A 52 9.16 13.97 2.60
CA LEU A 52 8.94 15.18 3.40
C LEU A 52 8.10 14.90 4.65
N ASN A 53 7.10 14.03 4.54
CA ASN A 53 6.29 13.63 5.69
C ASN A 53 7.11 12.82 6.71
N VAL A 54 7.96 11.90 6.26
CA VAL A 54 8.87 11.13 7.14
C VAL A 54 9.85 12.04 7.88
N LEU A 55 10.32 13.10 7.22
CA LEU A 55 11.22 14.11 7.79
C LEU A 55 10.49 15.18 8.62
N ASN A 56 9.15 15.08 8.77
CA ASN A 56 8.30 16.09 9.43
C ASN A 56 8.36 17.48 8.76
N LEU A 57 8.66 17.53 7.46
CA LEU A 57 8.78 18.75 6.65
C LEU A 57 7.55 18.99 5.75
N SER A 58 6.39 18.41 6.08
CA SER A 58 5.15 18.65 5.32
C SER A 58 4.74 20.13 5.40
N PHE A 59 4.48 20.74 4.23
CA PHE A 59 4.20 22.18 4.13
C PHE A 59 2.87 22.59 4.77
N ASN A 60 1.83 21.75 4.61
CA ASN A 60 0.48 22.05 5.10
C ASN A 60 0.15 21.16 6.30
N LYS A 61 -0.23 21.79 7.41
CA LYS A 61 -0.68 21.09 8.63
C LYS A 61 -2.13 21.41 8.91
N ILE A 62 -2.99 20.41 8.82
CA ILE A 62 -4.43 20.52 9.11
C ILE A 62 -4.72 19.68 10.34
N TYR A 63 -5.50 20.21 11.28
CA TYR A 63 -5.98 19.46 12.43
C TYR A 63 -7.32 18.79 12.10
N ALA A 64 -7.45 17.49 12.35
CA ALA A 64 -8.65 16.72 12.04
C ALA A 64 -9.92 17.30 12.68
N ARG A 65 -9.82 17.97 13.85
CA ARG A 65 -10.96 18.67 14.50
C ARG A 65 -11.58 19.78 13.63
N LYS A 66 -10.83 20.32 12.65
CA LYS A 66 -11.31 21.36 11.72
C LYS A 66 -11.89 20.76 10.43
N THR A 67 -11.94 19.45 10.32
CA THR A 67 -12.44 18.75 9.12
C THR A 67 -13.80 18.12 9.36
N THR A 68 -14.58 17.94 8.29
CA THR A 68 -15.82 17.16 8.30
C THR A 68 -15.58 15.79 7.68
N ILE A 69 -16.26 14.74 8.21
CA ILE A 69 -16.22 13.40 7.61
C ILE A 69 -17.38 13.28 6.62
N ARG A 70 -17.10 12.69 5.44
CA ARG A 70 -18.13 12.31 4.46
C ARG A 70 -17.75 10.98 3.81
N GLU A 71 -18.75 10.26 3.37
CA GLU A 71 -18.53 9.17 2.42
C GLU A 71 -18.10 9.75 1.06
N VAL A 72 -17.11 9.10 0.44
CA VAL A 72 -16.53 9.53 -0.83
C VAL A 72 -17.00 8.59 -1.92
N ASN A 73 -17.52 9.13 -3.02
CA ASN A 73 -17.91 8.32 -4.17
C ASN A 73 -16.69 7.65 -4.84
N SER A 74 -16.94 6.59 -5.60
CA SER A 74 -15.88 5.77 -6.18
C SER A 74 -14.97 6.55 -7.14
N LYS A 75 -15.52 7.48 -7.90
CA LYS A 75 -14.78 8.29 -8.90
C LYS A 75 -13.80 9.24 -8.21
N GLU A 76 -14.27 9.98 -7.20
CA GLU A 76 -13.47 10.91 -6.42
C GLU A 76 -12.38 10.17 -5.61
N ALA A 77 -12.72 9.06 -4.96
CA ALA A 77 -11.75 8.25 -4.23
C ALA A 77 -10.67 7.66 -5.15
N THR A 78 -11.06 7.18 -6.34
CA THR A 78 -10.11 6.68 -7.34
C THR A 78 -9.12 7.78 -7.75
N LYS A 79 -9.62 8.96 -8.11
CA LYS A 79 -8.77 10.10 -8.47
C LYS A 79 -7.84 10.48 -7.32
N PHE A 80 -8.37 10.61 -6.11
CA PHE A 80 -7.57 10.97 -4.94
C PHE A 80 -6.46 9.95 -4.65
N LEU A 81 -6.74 8.64 -4.75
CA LEU A 81 -5.73 7.59 -4.53
C LEU A 81 -4.66 7.58 -5.62
N GLU A 82 -5.01 7.78 -6.87
CA GLU A 82 -4.01 7.86 -7.96
C GLU A 82 -3.07 9.06 -7.79
N GLU A 83 -3.58 10.17 -7.31
CA GLU A 83 -2.82 11.41 -7.11
C GLU A 83 -2.01 11.43 -5.81
N ASN A 84 -2.40 10.65 -4.77
CA ASN A 84 -1.85 10.82 -3.42
C ASN A 84 -1.32 9.52 -2.78
N HIS A 85 -1.62 8.32 -3.32
CA HIS A 85 -1.19 7.06 -2.73
C HIS A 85 -0.21 6.31 -3.62
N ILE A 86 0.93 5.85 -3.06
CA ILE A 86 2.00 5.18 -3.82
C ILE A 86 1.51 3.93 -4.57
N GLN A 87 0.61 3.17 -3.98
CA GLN A 87 0.03 1.98 -4.60
C GLN A 87 -1.23 2.28 -5.43
N GLY A 88 -1.68 3.54 -5.53
CA GLY A 88 -2.83 3.97 -6.31
C GLY A 88 -4.17 3.35 -5.88
N LYS A 89 -5.11 3.34 -6.81
CA LYS A 89 -6.50 2.88 -6.61
C LYS A 89 -6.62 1.40 -6.26
N ILE A 90 -7.68 1.08 -5.53
CA ILE A 90 -8.17 -0.28 -5.28
C ILE A 90 -9.68 -0.22 -5.05
N GLY A 91 -10.40 -1.29 -5.41
CA GLY A 91 -11.83 -1.41 -5.10
C GLY A 91 -12.06 -1.46 -3.58
N ALA A 92 -13.09 -0.76 -3.11
CA ALA A 92 -13.44 -0.68 -1.69
C ALA A 92 -14.96 -0.68 -1.52
N LYS A 93 -15.44 -1.18 -0.36
CA LYS A 93 -16.86 -1.10 0.02
C LYS A 93 -17.19 0.25 0.64
N ILE A 94 -16.33 0.70 1.56
CA ILE A 94 -16.51 1.95 2.31
C ILE A 94 -15.35 2.88 2.01
N ARG A 95 -15.65 4.15 1.80
CA ARG A 95 -14.68 5.21 1.50
C ARG A 95 -15.01 6.42 2.34
N LEU A 96 -14.18 6.70 3.34
CA LEU A 96 -14.37 7.81 4.27
C LEU A 96 -13.31 8.88 4.02
N GLY A 97 -13.76 10.10 3.80
CA GLY A 97 -12.91 11.26 3.55
C GLY A 97 -13.03 12.32 4.63
N LEU A 98 -11.93 13.00 4.89
CA LEU A 98 -11.90 14.25 5.64
C LEU A 98 -11.87 15.41 4.66
N TYR A 99 -12.80 16.34 4.83
CA TYR A 99 -12.92 17.56 4.03
C TYR A 99 -12.55 18.78 4.85
N TYR A 100 -11.73 19.64 4.28
CA TYR A 100 -11.34 20.93 4.85
C TYR A 100 -11.53 22.03 3.80
N ASN A 101 -12.31 23.06 4.13
CA ASN A 101 -12.68 24.13 3.19
C ASN A 101 -13.24 23.62 1.85
N GLY A 102 -14.01 22.53 1.87
CA GLY A 102 -14.57 21.91 0.66
C GLY A 102 -13.68 20.88 -0.03
N ASP A 103 -12.38 20.88 0.24
CA ASP A 103 -11.41 19.96 -0.36
C ASP A 103 -11.28 18.64 0.40
N LEU A 104 -11.20 17.52 -0.31
CA LEU A 104 -10.81 16.22 0.25
C LEU A 104 -9.32 16.26 0.61
N VAL A 105 -8.99 16.15 1.90
CA VAL A 105 -7.60 16.25 2.40
C VAL A 105 -7.05 14.96 2.99
N SER A 106 -7.90 13.99 3.28
CA SER A 106 -7.50 12.66 3.77
C SER A 106 -8.55 11.63 3.37
N LEU A 107 -8.11 10.43 3.00
CA LEU A 107 -8.99 9.34 2.60
C LEU A 107 -8.56 8.04 3.27
N MET A 108 -9.54 7.32 3.82
CA MET A 108 -9.38 5.97 4.37
C MET A 108 -10.44 5.06 3.75
N ILE A 109 -10.02 3.91 3.22
CA ILE A 109 -10.93 3.01 2.52
C ILE A 109 -10.86 1.60 3.07
N PHE A 110 -12.03 0.95 3.11
CA PHE A 110 -12.22 -0.37 3.68
C PHE A 110 -12.88 -1.32 2.69
N GLY A 111 -12.55 -2.58 2.81
CA GLY A 111 -13.15 -3.66 2.02
C GLY A 111 -13.36 -4.92 2.85
N SER A 112 -14.00 -5.93 2.25
CA SER A 112 -14.02 -7.26 2.87
C SER A 112 -12.61 -7.77 3.03
N LEU A 113 -12.37 -8.52 4.10
CA LEU A 113 -11.11 -9.22 4.28
C LEU A 113 -10.84 -10.10 3.06
N ARG A 114 -9.72 -9.82 2.39
CA ARG A 114 -9.32 -10.58 1.21
C ARG A 114 -8.83 -11.96 1.65
N LYS A 115 -9.37 -13.02 1.02
CA LYS A 115 -8.95 -14.40 1.25
C LYS A 115 -7.50 -14.61 0.77
N LYS A 116 -6.56 -14.09 1.52
CA LYS A 116 -5.14 -14.44 1.35
C LYS A 116 -4.84 -15.55 2.35
N LEU A 117 -4.10 -16.56 1.92
CA LEU A 117 -3.58 -17.62 2.79
C LEU A 117 -4.64 -18.57 3.41
N GLY A 118 -5.75 -18.84 2.72
CA GLY A 118 -6.69 -19.86 3.15
C GLY A 118 -7.62 -19.47 4.31
N SER A 119 -7.57 -18.24 4.81
CA SER A 119 -8.50 -17.75 5.83
C SER A 119 -9.91 -17.61 5.27
N LYS A 120 -10.90 -18.17 5.95
CA LYS A 120 -12.33 -17.94 5.65
C LYS A 120 -12.70 -16.56 6.24
N SER A 121 -13.01 -15.59 5.38
CA SER A 121 -13.60 -14.32 5.80
C SER A 121 -15.00 -14.60 6.39
N LYS A 122 -15.24 -14.11 7.59
CA LYS A 122 -16.57 -14.14 8.23
C LYS A 122 -17.30 -12.82 7.94
N GLU A 123 -18.58 -12.80 8.15
CA GLU A 123 -19.34 -11.56 8.16
C GLU A 123 -18.82 -10.65 9.30
N GLY A 124 -18.64 -9.37 9.02
CA GLY A 124 -18.05 -8.45 9.97
C GLY A 124 -16.53 -8.35 9.95
N ASP A 125 -15.84 -9.19 9.15
CA ASP A 125 -14.40 -9.07 8.95
C ASP A 125 -14.06 -8.04 7.86
N TRP A 126 -13.23 -7.06 8.22
CA TRP A 126 -12.85 -5.95 7.34
C TRP A 126 -11.34 -5.85 7.14
N GLU A 127 -10.96 -5.25 6.03
CA GLU A 127 -9.58 -4.86 5.75
C GLU A 127 -9.51 -3.35 5.55
N LEU A 128 -8.63 -2.65 6.28
CA LEU A 128 -8.22 -1.30 5.98
C LEU A 128 -7.26 -1.37 4.79
N LEU A 129 -7.77 -1.02 3.61
CA LEU A 129 -7.07 -1.21 2.33
C LEU A 129 -6.06 -0.11 2.04
N ARG A 130 -6.44 1.16 2.29
CA ARG A 130 -5.60 2.35 2.02
C ARG A 130 -5.93 3.46 3.01
N PHE A 131 -4.89 4.19 3.36
CA PHE A 131 -4.99 5.47 4.03
C PHE A 131 -3.94 6.42 3.46
N CYS A 132 -4.33 7.61 3.06
CA CYS A 132 -3.40 8.68 2.67
C CYS A 132 -4.01 10.07 2.90
N ASN A 133 -3.12 11.05 3.02
CA ASN A 133 -3.45 12.46 2.98
C ASN A 133 -3.17 13.03 1.57
N LYS A 134 -3.75 14.19 1.27
CA LYS A 134 -3.40 15.00 0.10
C LYS A 134 -1.90 15.29 0.10
N LEU A 135 -1.27 15.32 -1.07
CA LEU A 135 0.18 15.59 -1.19
C LEU A 135 0.59 16.83 -0.37
N ASN A 136 1.78 16.78 0.19
CA ASN A 136 2.38 17.85 0.99
C ASN A 136 1.53 18.31 2.18
N THR A 137 0.57 17.50 2.61
CA THR A 137 -0.35 17.80 3.70
C THR A 137 -0.25 16.75 4.80
N SER A 138 -0.16 17.20 6.05
CA SER A 138 -0.28 16.37 7.24
C SER A 138 -1.59 16.65 7.94
N VAL A 139 -2.50 15.68 8.01
CA VAL A 139 -3.77 15.80 8.74
C VAL A 139 -3.62 15.18 10.12
N VAL A 140 -3.29 16.03 11.10
CA VAL A 140 -3.03 15.60 12.49
C VAL A 140 -4.31 15.05 13.12
N GLY A 141 -4.25 13.79 13.57
CA GLY A 141 -5.41 13.06 14.11
C GLY A 141 -6.38 12.55 13.04
N GLY A 142 -6.05 12.70 11.74
CA GLY A 142 -6.92 12.29 10.63
C GLY A 142 -7.22 10.80 10.62
N ALA A 143 -6.19 9.98 10.76
CA ALA A 143 -6.35 8.52 10.78
C ALA A 143 -7.24 8.06 11.95
N SER A 144 -6.99 8.58 13.15
CA SER A 144 -7.80 8.24 14.35
C SER A 144 -9.25 8.66 14.19
N LYS A 145 -9.50 9.85 13.63
CA LYS A 145 -10.86 10.35 13.41
C LYS A 145 -11.64 9.50 12.41
N LEU A 146 -11.01 9.11 11.30
CA LEU A 146 -11.62 8.25 10.27
C LEU A 146 -11.88 6.84 10.79
N LEU A 147 -10.89 6.26 11.49
CA LEU A 147 -11.01 4.91 12.04
C LEU A 147 -12.11 4.85 13.09
N LYS A 148 -12.15 5.79 14.05
CA LYS A 148 -13.19 5.87 15.06
C LYS A 148 -14.59 5.97 14.44
N TYR A 149 -14.74 6.83 13.42
CA TYR A 149 -16.00 6.93 12.69
C TYR A 149 -16.41 5.60 12.05
N PHE A 150 -15.46 4.89 11.44
CA PHE A 150 -15.70 3.57 10.84
C PHE A 150 -16.15 2.56 11.90
N GLU A 151 -15.46 2.46 13.03
CA GLU A 151 -15.79 1.54 14.12
C GLU A 151 -17.18 1.81 14.72
N GLU A 152 -17.53 3.08 14.93
CA GLU A 152 -18.83 3.48 15.50
C GLU A 152 -20.01 3.17 14.55
N ASN A 153 -19.84 3.38 13.25
CA ASN A 153 -20.92 3.28 12.27
C ASN A 153 -21.04 1.90 11.61
N TYR A 154 -19.94 1.17 11.45
CA TYR A 154 -19.92 -0.13 10.75
C TYR A 154 -19.68 -1.32 11.68
N LYS A 155 -19.31 -1.08 12.95
CA LYS A 155 -19.15 -2.07 14.02
C LYS A 155 -18.44 -3.35 13.57
N PRO A 156 -17.20 -3.26 13.06
CA PRO A 156 -16.48 -4.42 12.56
C PRO A 156 -16.25 -5.46 13.66
N SER A 157 -16.42 -6.75 13.35
CA SER A 157 -16.02 -7.83 14.27
C SER A 157 -14.51 -7.96 14.33
N SER A 158 -13.83 -7.72 13.22
CA SER A 158 -12.39 -7.61 13.12
C SER A 158 -11.97 -6.64 12.03
N LEU A 159 -10.82 -5.99 12.22
CA LEU A 159 -10.22 -5.10 11.23
C LEU A 159 -8.73 -5.42 11.09
N ILE A 160 -8.32 -5.83 9.90
CA ILE A 160 -6.93 -6.16 9.59
C ILE A 160 -6.36 -5.12 8.62
N SER A 161 -5.06 -4.85 8.72
CA SER A 161 -4.33 -4.02 7.76
C SER A 161 -2.92 -4.54 7.54
N TYR A 162 -2.27 -4.08 6.48
CA TYR A 162 -0.91 -4.46 6.11
C TYR A 162 -0.03 -3.22 5.98
N ALA A 163 1.05 -3.19 6.76
CA ALA A 163 2.08 -2.15 6.62
C ALA A 163 3.02 -2.49 5.46
N ASP A 164 3.32 -1.50 4.62
CA ASP A 164 4.41 -1.60 3.63
C ASP A 164 5.73 -1.31 4.34
N ARG A 165 6.49 -2.37 4.63
CA ARG A 165 7.75 -2.30 5.39
C ARG A 165 8.83 -1.48 4.71
N ARG A 166 8.75 -1.26 3.42
CA ARG A 166 9.66 -0.36 2.69
C ARG A 166 9.53 1.10 3.15
N TRP A 167 8.36 1.46 3.69
CA TRP A 167 8.02 2.83 4.09
C TRP A 167 7.78 3.00 5.58
N SER A 168 7.43 1.97 6.31
CA SER A 168 6.96 2.10 7.69
C SER A 168 7.11 0.79 8.47
N GLU A 169 7.50 0.92 9.73
CA GLU A 169 7.52 -0.18 10.71
C GLU A 169 6.16 -0.37 11.42
N GLY A 170 5.10 0.24 10.91
CA GLY A 170 3.77 0.09 11.49
C GLY A 170 3.42 1.10 12.60
N GLN A 171 4.23 2.13 12.82
CA GLN A 171 4.02 3.11 13.90
C GLN A 171 2.63 3.77 13.88
N LEU A 172 2.02 3.96 12.69
CA LEU A 172 0.65 4.45 12.57
C LEU A 172 -0.33 3.47 13.22
N TYR A 173 -0.18 2.19 12.94
CA TYR A 173 -1.07 1.14 13.46
C TYR A 173 -0.96 1.02 14.98
N ASN A 174 0.24 1.12 15.55
CA ASN A 174 0.42 1.16 16.99
C ASN A 174 -0.33 2.35 17.63
N LYS A 175 -0.27 3.54 17.00
CA LYS A 175 -1.03 4.74 17.45
C LYS A 175 -2.55 4.59 17.28
N LEU A 176 -3.00 3.69 16.45
CA LEU A 176 -4.42 3.37 16.23
C LEU A 176 -4.87 2.13 17.01
N ASN A 177 -4.07 1.65 17.96
CA ASN A 177 -4.33 0.48 18.81
C ASN A 177 -4.52 -0.83 18.05
N PHE A 178 -3.90 -0.97 16.86
CA PHE A 178 -3.80 -2.27 16.20
C PHE A 178 -2.77 -3.14 16.90
N THR A 179 -3.08 -4.42 17.03
CA THR A 179 -2.15 -5.44 17.52
C THR A 179 -1.36 -6.03 16.35
N PHE A 180 -0.04 -6.13 16.50
CA PHE A 180 0.80 -6.83 15.53
C PHE A 180 0.50 -8.33 15.56
N LEU A 181 0.16 -8.91 14.42
CA LEU A 181 -0.15 -10.33 14.31
C LEU A 181 1.05 -11.14 13.83
N ALA A 182 1.59 -10.78 12.68
CA ALA A 182 2.70 -11.50 12.06
C ALA A 182 3.33 -10.69 10.92
N GLU A 183 4.53 -11.09 10.52
CA GLU A 183 5.16 -10.68 9.28
C GLU A 183 4.64 -11.55 8.13
N THR A 184 4.26 -10.92 7.02
CA THR A 184 3.94 -11.66 5.80
C THR A 184 5.21 -12.00 5.04
N PRO A 185 5.27 -13.13 4.31
CA PRO A 185 6.38 -13.41 3.41
C PRO A 185 6.58 -12.29 2.38
N SER A 186 7.81 -12.10 1.95
CA SER A 186 8.12 -11.15 0.88
C SER A 186 7.32 -11.47 -0.38
N ASN A 187 6.72 -10.45 -0.96
CA ASN A 187 6.06 -10.57 -2.25
C ASN A 187 7.05 -10.18 -3.36
N TYR A 188 6.79 -10.64 -4.58
CA TYR A 188 7.60 -10.29 -5.73
C TYR A 188 6.74 -9.73 -6.87
N PHE A 189 7.40 -9.05 -7.79
CA PHE A 189 6.83 -8.48 -8.99
C PHE A 189 7.60 -8.99 -10.19
N TYR A 190 6.94 -9.10 -11.32
CA TYR A 190 7.63 -9.29 -12.60
C TYR A 190 8.05 -7.94 -13.15
N ILE A 191 9.19 -7.88 -13.82
CA ILE A 191 9.73 -6.67 -14.42
C ILE A 191 9.51 -6.72 -15.93
N SER A 192 9.01 -5.62 -16.50
CA SER A 192 8.91 -5.40 -17.94
C SER A 192 9.37 -3.99 -18.27
N GLY A 193 10.57 -3.86 -18.82
CA GLY A 193 11.23 -2.57 -18.98
C GLY A 193 11.35 -1.84 -17.65
N TYR A 194 10.84 -0.63 -17.58
CA TYR A 194 10.85 0.21 -16.37
C TYR A 194 9.58 0.09 -15.52
N LYS A 195 8.91 -1.06 -15.52
CA LYS A 195 7.64 -1.26 -14.78
C LYS A 195 7.66 -2.55 -14.00
N ARG A 196 7.20 -2.48 -12.74
CA ARG A 196 6.86 -3.66 -11.95
C ARG A 196 5.42 -4.08 -12.24
N LEU A 197 5.25 -5.33 -12.58
CA LEU A 197 3.95 -5.94 -12.87
C LEU A 197 3.55 -6.83 -11.70
N ASN A 198 2.32 -6.69 -11.25
CA ASN A 198 1.82 -7.46 -10.11
C ASN A 198 1.75 -8.95 -10.48
N ARG A 199 2.34 -9.80 -9.64
CA ARG A 199 2.30 -11.27 -9.76
C ARG A 199 0.90 -11.83 -9.98
N PHE A 200 -0.13 -11.20 -9.40
CA PHE A 200 -1.51 -11.67 -9.55
C PHE A 200 -1.92 -11.85 -11.02
N ASN A 201 -1.42 -11.01 -11.92
CA ASN A 201 -1.71 -11.07 -13.35
C ASN A 201 -1.05 -12.27 -14.07
N PHE A 202 -0.11 -12.92 -13.40
CA PHE A 202 0.70 -14.03 -13.93
C PHE A 202 0.42 -15.35 -13.21
N ARG A 203 -0.59 -15.40 -12.36
CA ARG A 203 -0.98 -16.67 -11.72
C ARG A 203 -1.29 -17.74 -12.77
N LYS A 204 -0.93 -18.97 -12.46
CA LYS A 204 -1.07 -20.11 -13.39
C LYS A 204 -2.49 -20.23 -13.96
N ASP A 205 -3.51 -20.06 -13.12
CA ASP A 205 -4.91 -20.10 -13.56
C ASP A 205 -5.23 -19.01 -14.60
N ILE A 206 -4.71 -17.80 -14.43
CA ILE A 206 -4.86 -16.69 -15.38
C ILE A 206 -4.07 -16.96 -16.67
N LEU A 207 -2.85 -17.46 -16.57
CA LEU A 207 -2.05 -17.77 -17.74
C LEU A 207 -2.67 -18.90 -18.59
N VAL A 208 -3.13 -19.96 -17.94
CA VAL A 208 -3.83 -21.05 -18.61
C VAL A 208 -5.14 -20.55 -19.29
N SER A 209 -5.90 -19.67 -18.65
CA SER A 209 -7.09 -19.07 -19.27
C SER A 209 -6.78 -18.20 -20.50
N LYS A 210 -5.52 -17.73 -20.64
CA LYS A 210 -5.01 -17.01 -21.82
C LYS A 210 -4.42 -17.92 -22.89
N GLY A 211 -4.50 -19.25 -22.70
CA GLY A 211 -4.04 -20.23 -23.70
C GLY A 211 -2.60 -20.75 -23.51
N PHE A 212 -1.94 -20.43 -22.38
CA PHE A 212 -0.61 -20.98 -22.09
C PHE A 212 -0.71 -22.44 -21.59
N ASP A 213 0.39 -23.20 -21.77
CA ASP A 213 0.46 -24.61 -21.43
C ASP A 213 0.25 -24.85 -19.94
N LYS A 214 -0.81 -25.63 -19.62
CA LYS A 214 -1.16 -26.04 -18.25
C LYS A 214 -0.09 -26.86 -17.54
N ASN A 215 0.80 -27.53 -18.28
CA ASN A 215 1.86 -28.36 -17.71
C ASN A 215 3.08 -27.53 -17.26
N LYS A 216 3.24 -26.32 -17.77
CA LYS A 216 4.30 -25.41 -17.37
C LYS A 216 3.97 -24.71 -16.05
N THR A 217 5.00 -24.38 -15.28
CA THR A 217 4.90 -23.54 -14.09
C THR A 217 4.71 -22.07 -14.46
N GLU A 218 4.20 -21.27 -13.51
CA GLU A 218 4.13 -19.80 -13.66
C GLU A 218 5.47 -19.22 -14.10
N LYS A 219 6.56 -19.67 -13.48
CA LYS A 219 7.91 -19.16 -13.72
C LYS A 219 8.45 -19.52 -15.12
N GLU A 220 8.17 -20.70 -15.64
CA GLU A 220 8.54 -21.11 -16.99
C GLU A 220 7.81 -20.28 -18.04
N ILE A 221 6.49 -20.09 -17.88
CA ILE A 221 5.69 -19.30 -18.81
C ILE A 221 6.14 -17.83 -18.82
N THR A 222 6.36 -17.23 -17.65
CA THR A 222 6.77 -15.83 -17.56
C THR A 222 8.17 -15.60 -18.12
N LYS A 223 9.08 -16.58 -17.97
CA LYS A 223 10.41 -16.53 -18.58
C LYS A 223 10.34 -16.59 -20.11
N GLU A 224 9.48 -17.43 -20.68
CA GLU A 224 9.24 -17.48 -22.14
C GLU A 224 8.67 -16.17 -22.68
N LEU A 225 7.87 -15.47 -21.87
CA LEU A 225 7.32 -14.14 -22.17
C LEU A 225 8.35 -13.00 -22.01
N GLY A 226 9.58 -13.31 -21.58
CA GLY A 226 10.63 -12.33 -21.38
C GLY A 226 10.50 -11.50 -20.08
N TYR A 227 9.69 -11.96 -19.13
CA TYR A 227 9.60 -11.32 -17.80
C TYR A 227 10.65 -11.89 -16.85
N ASN A 228 11.28 -11.00 -16.09
CA ASN A 228 12.23 -11.33 -15.03
C ASN A 228 11.61 -11.06 -13.65
#